data_4554f3850e9d0b9341861ecd7da49369
#
_entry.id   4554f3850e9d0b9341861ecd7da49369
#
_cell.length_a   1.000
_cell.length_b   1.000
_cell.length_c   1.000
_cell.angle_alpha   90.00
_cell.angle_beta   90.00
_cell.angle_gamma   90.00
#
_symmetry.space_group_name_H-M   'P 1'
#
loop_
_entity.id
_entity.type
_entity.pdbx_description
1 polymer ?
#
loop_
_entity_poly.entity_id
_entity_poly.type
_entity_poly.pdbx_seq_one_letter_code
_entity_poly.pdbx_strand_id
1 'polypeptide(L)'
;SEEKENIPFVLMTVTNNTGGGQPVSMENLKATRELCDKYGAPLFLDACRFAENSWFIHEREKGYESVEIRDIAKEIFRLSDGCTISLKKNGFGNIGGFIGINDDEIAAECKNLLILTEGFPTYGGLAGRDLDALAQGLKEITNKDYLEYRARSISYLADKATEYGIPVVQPAGGHALY
;
A
#
# COMPACT_ATOMS: atom_id res chain seq x y z
N SER A 1 4.98 -12.40 28.09
CA SER A 1 5.04 -13.81 28.36
C SER A 1 5.28 -14.59 27.06
N GLU A 2 5.28 -15.90 27.09
CA GLU A 2 5.63 -16.83 25.99
C GLU A 2 4.90 -16.59 24.64
N GLU A 3 3.70 -16.01 24.63
CA GLU A 3 2.95 -15.69 23.41
C GLU A 3 3.54 -14.52 22.61
N LYS A 4 4.33 -13.66 23.25
CA LYS A 4 4.95 -12.49 22.61
C LYS A 4 6.06 -12.87 21.64
N GLU A 5 6.73 -13.99 21.90
CA GLU A 5 7.86 -14.49 21.07
C GLU A 5 7.39 -15.13 19.75
N ASN A 6 6.08 -15.33 19.58
CA ASN A 6 5.51 -16.00 18.41
C ASN A 6 4.96 -15.05 17.33
N ILE A 7 5.00 -13.73 17.55
CA ILE A 7 4.54 -12.74 16.55
C ILE A 7 5.76 -12.00 15.99
N PRO A 8 6.29 -12.44 14.83
CA PRO A 8 7.49 -11.84 14.26
C PRO A 8 7.26 -10.40 13.77
N PHE A 9 6.08 -10.09 13.24
CA PHE A 9 5.67 -8.77 12.79
C PHE A 9 4.15 -8.72 12.58
N VAL A 10 3.62 -7.50 12.49
CA VAL A 10 2.24 -7.23 12.05
C VAL A 10 2.28 -6.72 10.62
N LEU A 11 1.48 -7.30 9.73
CA LEU A 11 1.35 -6.85 8.34
C LEU A 11 -0.03 -6.24 8.11
N MET A 12 -0.05 -5.00 7.64
CA MET A 12 -1.29 -4.31 7.28
C MET A 12 -1.33 -4.01 5.78
N THR A 13 -2.38 -4.47 5.11
CA THR A 13 -2.56 -4.28 3.66
C THR A 13 -3.37 -3.04 3.34
N VAL A 14 -2.80 -2.11 2.59
CA VAL A 14 -3.41 -0.83 2.20
C VAL A 14 -3.38 -0.66 0.67
N THR A 15 -4.57 -0.65 -0.02
CA THR A 15 -5.90 -1.06 0.44
C THR A 15 -6.01 -2.58 0.54
N ASN A 16 -6.93 -3.10 1.36
CA ASN A 16 -7.10 -4.54 1.52
C ASN A 16 -7.78 -5.17 0.29
N ASN A 17 -7.00 -5.91 -0.48
CA ASN A 17 -7.49 -6.57 -1.70
C ASN A 17 -8.57 -7.63 -1.39
N THR A 18 -8.31 -8.52 -0.44
CA THR A 18 -9.23 -9.61 -0.06
C THR A 18 -10.52 -9.10 0.57
N GLY A 19 -10.47 -7.96 1.21
CA GLY A 19 -11.64 -7.29 1.81
C GLY A 19 -12.44 -6.44 0.81
N GLY A 20 -12.29 -6.64 -0.50
CA GLY A 20 -13.02 -5.86 -1.50
C GLY A 20 -12.36 -4.52 -1.86
N GLY A 21 -11.05 -4.39 -1.70
CA GLY A 21 -10.34 -3.15 -1.99
C GLY A 21 -10.59 -2.02 -1.00
N GLN A 22 -11.00 -2.37 0.24
CA GLN A 22 -11.34 -1.41 1.28
C GLN A 22 -10.10 -0.73 1.87
N PRO A 23 -10.19 0.58 2.19
CA PRO A 23 -9.10 1.30 2.83
C PRO A 23 -9.01 0.99 4.32
N VAL A 24 -7.82 1.27 4.86
CA VAL A 24 -7.56 1.35 6.30
C VAL A 24 -7.51 2.81 6.69
N SER A 25 -8.22 3.20 7.75
CA SER A 25 -8.24 4.58 8.23
C SER A 25 -6.91 4.98 8.88
N MET A 26 -6.61 6.26 8.90
CA MET A 26 -5.43 6.79 9.59
C MET A 26 -5.53 6.54 11.10
N GLU A 27 -6.73 6.63 11.67
CA GLU A 27 -6.98 6.29 13.08
C GLU A 27 -6.60 4.85 13.38
N ASN A 28 -7.02 3.90 12.53
CA ASN A 28 -6.66 2.49 12.70
C ASN A 28 -5.15 2.24 12.55
N LEU A 29 -4.50 2.90 11.57
CA LEU A 29 -3.06 2.83 11.39
C LEU A 29 -2.30 3.30 12.65
N LYS A 30 -2.71 4.44 13.22
CA LYS A 30 -2.12 4.98 14.47
C LYS A 30 -2.34 4.05 15.66
N ALA A 31 -3.56 3.56 15.85
CA ALA A 31 -3.87 2.63 16.92
C ALA A 31 -3.09 1.31 16.78
N THR A 32 -2.92 0.81 15.55
CA THR A 32 -2.10 -0.38 15.29
C THR A 32 -0.63 -0.11 15.60
N ARG A 33 -0.10 1.07 15.24
CA ARG A 33 1.28 1.46 15.58
C ARG A 33 1.50 1.48 17.10
N GLU A 34 0.59 2.12 17.84
CA GLU A 34 0.65 2.15 19.31
C GLU A 34 0.64 0.76 19.94
N LEU A 35 -0.18 -0.14 19.37
CA LEU A 35 -0.22 -1.54 19.82
C LEU A 35 1.09 -2.26 19.51
N CYS A 36 1.63 -2.08 18.30
CA CYS A 36 2.92 -2.64 17.91
C CYS A 36 4.05 -2.17 18.82
N ASP A 37 4.11 -0.87 19.12
CA ASP A 37 5.08 -0.29 20.05
C ASP A 37 4.98 -0.88 21.45
N LYS A 38 3.74 -0.98 21.96
CA LYS A 38 3.47 -1.57 23.28
C LYS A 38 3.97 -3.01 23.40
N TYR A 39 3.87 -3.79 22.33
CA TYR A 39 4.27 -5.19 22.34
C TYR A 39 5.64 -5.44 21.72
N GLY A 40 6.32 -4.44 21.19
CA GLY A 40 7.62 -4.56 20.54
C GLY A 40 7.56 -5.40 19.27
N ALA A 41 6.44 -5.37 18.54
CA ALA A 41 6.28 -6.05 17.27
C ALA A 41 6.46 -5.06 16.13
N PRO A 42 7.28 -5.34 15.09
CA PRO A 42 7.40 -4.47 13.92
C PRO A 42 6.09 -4.38 13.14
N LEU A 43 5.76 -3.19 12.62
CA LEU A 43 4.62 -2.96 11.73
C LEU A 43 5.11 -2.83 10.30
N PHE A 44 4.68 -3.74 9.44
CA PHE A 44 4.94 -3.70 8.01
C PHE A 44 3.68 -3.40 7.22
N LEU A 45 3.83 -2.75 6.07
CA LEU A 45 2.74 -2.49 5.14
C LEU A 45 2.88 -3.34 3.87
N ASP A 46 1.83 -4.04 3.47
CA ASP A 46 1.62 -4.35 2.06
C ASP A 46 0.99 -3.12 1.42
N ALA A 47 1.86 -2.28 0.84
CA ALA A 47 1.50 -0.96 0.36
C ALA A 47 1.25 -0.91 -1.15
N CYS A 48 0.86 -2.02 -1.74
CA CYS A 48 0.66 -2.12 -3.19
C CYS A 48 -0.34 -1.09 -3.76
N ARG A 49 -1.28 -0.62 -2.93
CA ARG A 49 -2.31 0.37 -3.31
C ARG A 49 -2.42 1.49 -2.28
N PHE A 50 -1.27 1.96 -1.82
CA PHE A 50 -1.19 3.05 -0.83
C PHE A 50 -1.83 4.35 -1.31
N ALA A 51 -1.81 4.62 -2.61
CA ALA A 51 -2.36 5.84 -3.16
C ALA A 51 -3.88 5.87 -3.09
N GLU A 52 -4.55 4.77 -3.45
CA GLU A 52 -5.99 4.63 -3.27
C GLU A 52 -6.38 4.72 -1.79
N ASN A 53 -5.58 4.13 -0.89
CA ASN A 53 -5.81 4.25 0.56
C ASN A 53 -5.71 5.71 1.03
N SER A 54 -4.68 6.42 0.59
CA SER A 54 -4.48 7.83 0.90
C SER A 54 -5.60 8.72 0.35
N TRP A 55 -6.10 8.40 -0.85
CA TRP A 55 -7.27 9.04 -1.44
C TRP A 55 -8.51 8.89 -0.55
N PHE A 56 -8.80 7.68 -0.08
CA PHE A 56 -9.95 7.45 0.79
C PHE A 56 -9.83 8.15 2.16
N ILE A 57 -8.63 8.25 2.72
CA ILE A 57 -8.39 9.05 3.92
C ILE A 57 -8.70 10.53 3.63
N HIS A 58 -8.18 11.08 2.52
CA HIS A 58 -8.47 12.45 2.10
C HIS A 58 -9.97 12.72 1.94
N GLU A 59 -10.73 11.78 1.35
CA GLU A 59 -12.15 11.95 1.06
C GLU A 59 -13.07 11.71 2.27
N ARG A 60 -12.66 10.89 3.22
CA ARG A 60 -13.57 10.34 4.22
C ARG A 60 -13.22 10.71 5.66
N GLU A 61 -11.98 11.13 5.93
CA GLU A 61 -11.54 11.35 7.30
C GLU A 61 -11.45 12.84 7.64
N LYS A 62 -12.10 13.21 8.73
CA LYS A 62 -12.10 14.58 9.24
C LYS A 62 -10.68 15.04 9.55
N GLY A 63 -10.32 16.20 9.00
CA GLY A 63 -9.00 16.80 9.18
C GLY A 63 -8.00 16.48 8.07
N TYR A 64 -8.37 15.62 7.11
CA TYR A 64 -7.54 15.28 5.96
C TYR A 64 -8.05 15.88 4.64
N GLU A 65 -9.19 16.57 4.64
CA GLU A 65 -9.87 17.12 3.45
C GLU A 65 -9.01 18.12 2.66
N SER A 66 -8.10 18.80 3.36
CA SER A 66 -7.18 19.79 2.78
C SER A 66 -5.73 19.35 2.73
N VAL A 67 -5.43 18.12 3.18
CA VAL A 67 -4.07 17.57 3.18
C VAL A 67 -3.78 16.96 1.81
N GLU A 68 -2.62 17.27 1.24
CA GLU A 68 -2.20 16.66 -0.03
C GLU A 68 -2.08 15.13 0.09
N ILE A 69 -2.59 14.41 -0.89
CA ILE A 69 -2.60 12.93 -0.90
C ILE A 69 -1.21 12.35 -0.70
N ARG A 70 -0.20 13.01 -1.30
CA ARG A 70 1.21 12.63 -1.13
C ARG A 70 1.67 12.72 0.32
N ASP A 71 1.18 13.70 1.07
CA ASP A 71 1.59 13.89 2.46
C ASP A 71 0.85 12.93 3.40
N ILE A 72 -0.41 12.58 3.07
CA ILE A 72 -1.12 11.48 3.71
C ILE A 72 -0.36 10.16 3.49
N ALA A 73 0.07 9.88 2.26
CA ALA A 73 0.87 8.70 1.97
C ALA A 73 2.16 8.66 2.79
N LYS A 74 2.88 9.77 2.90
CA LYS A 74 4.08 9.86 3.75
C LYS A 74 3.77 9.60 5.22
N GLU A 75 2.63 10.10 5.73
CA GLU A 75 2.21 9.84 7.11
C GLU A 75 1.97 8.34 7.33
N ILE A 76 1.28 7.66 6.40
CA ILE A 76 1.08 6.21 6.44
C ILE A 76 2.42 5.47 6.53
N PHE A 77 3.37 5.78 5.65
CA PHE A 77 4.67 5.10 5.65
C PHE A 77 5.51 5.40 6.91
N ARG A 78 5.40 6.59 7.51
CA ARG A 78 6.10 6.93 8.76
C ARG A 78 5.63 6.12 9.96
N LEU A 79 4.44 5.57 9.92
CA LEU A 79 3.91 4.70 10.97
C LEU A 79 4.44 3.27 10.90
N SER A 80 5.18 2.90 9.85
CA SER A 80 5.66 1.54 9.62
C SER A 80 7.17 1.40 9.75
N ASP A 81 7.62 0.21 10.10
CA ASP A 81 9.03 -0.18 10.14
C ASP A 81 9.54 -0.66 8.78
N GLY A 82 8.62 -0.98 7.88
CA GLY A 82 8.94 -1.37 6.52
C GLY A 82 7.69 -1.59 5.67
N CYS A 83 7.91 -1.84 4.39
CA CYS A 83 6.83 -2.10 3.45
C CYS A 83 7.25 -3.01 2.30
N THR A 84 6.27 -3.65 1.69
CA THR A 84 6.39 -4.31 0.40
C THR A 84 5.49 -3.62 -0.61
N ILE A 85 5.98 -3.41 -1.83
CA ILE A 85 5.20 -2.80 -2.92
C ILE A 85 5.39 -3.57 -4.21
N SER A 86 4.28 -3.98 -4.81
CA SER A 86 4.26 -4.43 -6.21
C SER A 86 4.10 -3.23 -7.12
N LEU A 87 5.13 -2.90 -7.89
CA LEU A 87 5.17 -1.69 -8.73
C LEU A 87 4.31 -1.77 -9.99
N LYS A 88 3.80 -2.95 -10.33
CA LYS A 88 2.79 -3.12 -11.38
C LYS A 88 1.37 -2.63 -10.99
N LYS A 89 1.24 -2.01 -9.81
CA LYS A 89 0.02 -1.36 -9.31
C LYS A 89 0.27 0.14 -9.19
N ASN A 90 0.57 0.65 -8.01
CA ASN A 90 0.81 2.08 -7.81
C ASN A 90 2.15 2.61 -8.39
N GLY A 91 3.01 1.76 -8.90
CA GLY A 91 4.19 2.20 -9.66
C GLY A 91 3.94 2.44 -11.15
N PHE A 92 2.73 2.16 -11.66
CA PHE A 92 2.38 2.24 -13.10
C PHE A 92 3.25 1.41 -14.03
N GLY A 93 4.05 0.50 -13.48
CA GLY A 93 4.89 -0.38 -14.27
C GLY A 93 4.18 -1.68 -14.67
N ASN A 94 4.78 -2.40 -15.61
CA ASN A 94 4.35 -3.73 -16.00
C ASN A 94 5.06 -4.84 -15.22
N ILE A 95 6.10 -4.50 -14.47
CA ILE A 95 6.96 -5.42 -13.73
C ILE A 95 7.54 -4.72 -12.48
N GLY A 96 8.06 -5.51 -11.56
CA GLY A 96 8.87 -5.02 -10.46
C GLY A 96 8.12 -4.86 -9.14
N GLY A 97 8.90 -4.65 -8.14
CA GLY A 97 8.51 -4.41 -6.76
C GLY A 97 9.73 -4.06 -5.93
N PHE A 98 9.50 -3.63 -4.71
CA PHE A 98 10.58 -3.46 -3.74
C PHE A 98 10.12 -3.76 -2.32
N ILE A 99 11.09 -3.97 -1.47
CA ILE A 99 10.94 -3.98 -0.02
C ILE A 99 11.66 -2.74 0.51
N GLY A 100 11.00 -1.95 1.33
CA GLY A 100 11.61 -0.87 2.11
C GLY A 100 11.65 -1.29 3.57
N ILE A 101 12.80 -1.16 4.23
CA ILE A 101 13.00 -1.59 5.63
C ILE A 101 13.87 -0.56 6.33
N ASN A 102 13.50 -0.19 7.56
CA ASN A 102 14.28 0.73 8.39
C ASN A 102 15.42 0.04 9.17
N ASP A 103 15.33 -1.28 9.34
CA ASP A 103 16.31 -2.09 10.04
C ASP A 103 17.39 -2.58 9.07
N ASP A 104 18.65 -2.20 9.32
CA ASP A 104 19.79 -2.52 8.46
C ASP A 104 20.16 -4.01 8.49
N GLU A 105 19.94 -4.70 9.59
CA GLU A 105 20.25 -6.15 9.72
C GLU A 105 19.27 -6.95 8.88
N ILE A 106 17.96 -6.69 9.04
CA ILE A 106 16.91 -7.32 8.21
C ILE A 106 17.11 -6.98 6.73
N ALA A 107 17.48 -5.73 6.42
CA ALA A 107 17.76 -5.33 5.04
C ALA A 107 18.94 -6.10 4.43
N ALA A 108 19.99 -6.35 5.22
CA ALA A 108 21.15 -7.15 4.78
C ALA A 108 20.75 -8.63 4.55
N GLU A 109 19.96 -9.22 5.42
CA GLU A 109 19.45 -10.59 5.24
C GLU A 109 18.57 -10.69 3.99
N CYS A 110 17.67 -9.73 3.75
CA CYS A 110 16.86 -9.69 2.54
C CYS A 110 17.71 -9.60 1.27
N LYS A 111 18.79 -8.82 1.27
CA LYS A 111 19.75 -8.75 0.14
C LYS A 111 20.43 -10.10 -0.10
N ASN A 112 20.82 -10.79 0.94
CA ASN A 112 21.44 -12.12 0.82
C ASN A 112 20.46 -13.14 0.24
N LEU A 113 19.22 -13.15 0.70
CA LEU A 113 18.16 -13.98 0.14
C LEU A 113 17.88 -13.64 -1.33
N LEU A 114 17.87 -12.35 -1.68
CA LEU A 114 17.67 -11.90 -3.06
C LEU A 114 18.76 -12.46 -4.00
N ILE A 115 20.02 -12.51 -3.57
CA ILE A 115 21.13 -13.10 -4.34
C ILE A 115 20.84 -14.56 -4.67
N LEU A 116 20.26 -15.31 -3.73
CA LEU A 116 19.96 -16.73 -3.92
C LEU A 116 18.74 -16.99 -4.81
N THR A 117 17.77 -16.08 -4.80
CA THR A 117 16.46 -16.30 -5.46
C THR A 117 16.33 -15.59 -6.80
N GLU A 118 16.97 -14.42 -6.96
CA GLU A 118 16.83 -13.57 -8.15
C GLU A 118 18.17 -13.22 -8.81
N GLY A 119 19.18 -12.89 -8.02
CA GLY A 119 20.49 -12.50 -8.50
C GLY A 119 21.12 -11.34 -7.70
N PHE A 120 22.32 -10.95 -8.10
CA PHE A 120 23.06 -9.89 -7.41
C PHE A 120 22.40 -8.52 -7.61
N PRO A 121 22.42 -7.64 -6.60
CA PRO A 121 21.84 -6.28 -6.71
C PRO A 121 22.63 -5.35 -7.67
N THR A 122 23.79 -5.77 -8.15
CA THR A 122 24.65 -4.99 -9.06
C THR A 122 24.44 -5.33 -10.55
N TYR A 123 23.83 -6.46 -10.86
CA TYR A 123 23.49 -6.87 -12.24
C TYR A 123 22.34 -7.88 -12.23
N GLY A 124 21.67 -8.00 -13.34
CA GLY A 124 20.38 -8.70 -13.43
C GLY A 124 19.26 -7.80 -12.89
N GLY A 125 18.07 -8.29 -12.77
CA GLY A 125 16.92 -7.49 -12.34
C GLY A 125 16.36 -6.58 -13.44
N LEU A 126 15.77 -5.45 -13.03
CA LEU A 126 15.05 -4.57 -13.96
C LEU A 126 16.01 -3.71 -14.79
N ALA A 127 15.66 -3.51 -16.07
CA ALA A 127 16.39 -2.58 -16.93
C ALA A 127 16.22 -1.13 -16.43
N GLY A 128 17.23 -0.28 -16.68
CA GLY A 128 17.21 1.13 -16.25
C GLY A 128 15.97 1.90 -16.71
N ARG A 129 15.51 1.65 -17.95
CA ARG A 129 14.26 2.26 -18.47
C ARG A 129 13.02 1.88 -17.66
N ASP A 130 12.94 0.65 -17.14
CA ASP A 130 11.84 0.21 -16.29
C ASP A 130 11.91 0.89 -14.93
N LEU A 131 13.12 1.03 -14.37
CA LEU A 131 13.34 1.76 -13.11
C LEU A 131 12.97 3.24 -13.23
N ASP A 132 13.34 3.89 -14.33
CA ASP A 132 12.97 5.28 -14.59
C ASP A 132 11.44 5.44 -14.74
N ALA A 133 10.78 4.54 -15.47
CA ALA A 133 9.33 4.53 -15.60
C ALA A 133 8.63 4.34 -14.25
N LEU A 134 9.10 3.42 -13.43
CA LEU A 134 8.56 3.17 -12.09
C LEU A 134 8.79 4.36 -11.15
N ALA A 135 9.96 4.99 -11.21
CA ALA A 135 10.26 6.20 -10.43
C ALA A 135 9.32 7.36 -10.81
N GLN A 136 9.04 7.51 -12.09
CA GLN A 136 8.06 8.49 -12.58
C GLN A 136 6.64 8.13 -12.13
N GLY A 137 6.23 6.87 -12.28
CA GLY A 137 4.93 6.38 -11.83
C GLY A 137 4.67 6.64 -10.34
N LEU A 138 5.67 6.40 -9.49
CA LEU A 138 5.57 6.69 -8.05
C LEU A 138 5.44 8.19 -7.72
N LYS A 139 5.89 9.08 -8.60
CA LYS A 139 5.65 10.54 -8.45
C LYS A 139 4.24 10.92 -8.87
N GLU A 140 3.71 10.29 -9.90
CA GLU A 140 2.42 10.62 -10.52
C GLU A 140 1.23 9.97 -9.82
N ILE A 141 1.40 8.81 -9.19
CA ILE A 141 0.30 8.03 -8.61
C ILE A 141 -0.51 8.79 -7.56
N THR A 142 0.09 9.77 -6.89
CA THR A 142 -0.59 10.61 -5.90
C THR A 142 -1.31 11.81 -6.50
N ASN A 143 -1.42 11.90 -7.83
CA ASN A 143 -2.20 12.94 -8.49
C ASN A 143 -3.69 12.80 -8.13
N LYS A 144 -4.26 13.89 -7.63
CA LYS A 144 -5.64 13.94 -7.14
C LYS A 144 -6.65 13.61 -8.25
N ASP A 145 -6.52 14.22 -9.41
CA ASP A 145 -7.49 14.05 -10.51
C ASP A 145 -7.50 12.60 -11.02
N TYR A 146 -6.32 11.98 -11.09
CA TYR A 146 -6.21 10.57 -11.46
C TYR A 146 -6.90 9.66 -10.45
N LEU A 147 -6.66 9.86 -9.15
CA LEU A 147 -7.25 9.03 -8.10
C LEU A 147 -8.76 9.23 -7.99
N GLU A 148 -9.23 10.48 -8.14
CA GLU A 148 -10.65 10.80 -8.22
C GLU A 148 -11.32 10.07 -9.39
N TYR A 149 -10.76 10.19 -10.59
CA TYR A 149 -11.27 9.50 -11.78
C TYR A 149 -11.33 7.99 -11.55
N ARG A 150 -10.27 7.41 -11.00
CA ARG A 150 -10.20 5.98 -10.72
C ARG A 150 -11.27 5.53 -9.72
N ALA A 151 -11.38 6.21 -8.58
CA ALA A 151 -12.35 5.89 -7.54
C ALA A 151 -13.80 6.04 -8.05
N ARG A 152 -14.09 7.15 -8.76
CA ARG A 152 -15.42 7.38 -9.36
C ARG A 152 -15.78 6.35 -10.43
N SER A 153 -14.81 5.90 -11.22
CA SER A 153 -15.05 4.84 -12.23
C SER A 153 -15.48 3.53 -11.58
N ILE A 154 -14.84 3.15 -10.46
CA ILE A 154 -15.21 1.94 -9.72
C ILE A 154 -16.58 2.11 -9.06
N SER A 155 -16.85 3.26 -8.43
CA SER A 155 -18.14 3.54 -7.81
C SER A 155 -19.27 3.49 -8.86
N TYR A 156 -19.08 4.15 -10.02
CA TYR A 156 -20.06 4.10 -11.10
C TYR A 156 -20.36 2.68 -11.57
N LEU A 157 -19.33 1.84 -11.71
CA LEU A 157 -19.52 0.45 -12.11
C LEU A 157 -20.27 -0.35 -11.03
N ALA A 158 -19.99 -0.09 -9.73
CA ALA A 158 -20.67 -0.71 -8.62
C ALA A 158 -22.16 -0.34 -8.59
N ASP A 159 -22.46 0.95 -8.80
CA ASP A 159 -23.85 1.44 -8.86
C ASP A 159 -24.61 0.77 -10.01
N LYS A 160 -23.98 0.70 -11.20
CA LYS A 160 -24.59 0.02 -12.35
C LYS A 160 -24.81 -1.48 -12.10
N ALA A 161 -23.83 -2.18 -11.54
CA ALA A 161 -24.00 -3.59 -11.19
C ALA A 161 -25.20 -3.78 -10.24
N THR A 162 -25.30 -2.92 -9.22
CA THR A 162 -26.39 -2.94 -8.25
C THR A 162 -27.75 -2.64 -8.90
N GLU A 163 -27.84 -1.65 -9.81
CA GLU A 163 -29.05 -1.34 -10.59
C GLU A 163 -29.55 -2.56 -11.39
N TYR A 164 -28.63 -3.39 -11.89
CA TYR A 164 -28.97 -4.62 -12.62
C TYR A 164 -29.13 -5.86 -11.71
N GLY A 165 -29.16 -5.68 -10.40
CA GLY A 165 -29.36 -6.77 -9.43
C GLY A 165 -28.14 -7.67 -9.24
N ILE A 166 -26.95 -7.23 -9.66
CA ILE A 166 -25.71 -7.96 -9.44
C ILE A 166 -25.18 -7.59 -8.05
N PRO A 167 -25.07 -8.55 -7.13
CA PRO A 167 -24.55 -8.26 -5.79
C PRO A 167 -23.05 -7.94 -5.87
N VAL A 168 -22.66 -6.86 -5.22
CA VAL A 168 -21.26 -6.43 -5.08
C VAL A 168 -20.98 -5.97 -3.66
N VAL A 169 -19.72 -6.07 -3.23
CA VAL A 169 -19.30 -5.59 -1.91
C VAL A 169 -19.49 -4.08 -1.83
N GLN A 170 -20.15 -3.62 -0.80
CA GLN A 170 -20.44 -2.21 -0.54
C GLN A 170 -19.75 -1.74 0.76
N PRO A 171 -19.27 -0.48 0.82
CA PRO A 171 -19.12 0.45 -0.31
C PRO A 171 -18.08 -0.05 -1.32
N ALA A 172 -18.12 0.50 -2.55
CA ALA A 172 -17.14 0.15 -3.58
C ALA A 172 -15.70 0.44 -3.10
N GLY A 173 -14.79 -0.48 -3.40
CA GLY A 173 -13.36 -0.32 -3.08
C GLY A 173 -12.61 0.57 -4.07
N GLY A 174 -11.29 0.65 -3.92
CA GLY A 174 -10.46 1.59 -4.69
C GLY A 174 -10.02 1.13 -6.07
N HIS A 175 -10.17 -0.17 -6.42
CA HIS A 175 -9.52 -0.67 -7.64
C HIS A 175 -10.27 -1.77 -8.40
N ALA A 176 -11.29 -2.37 -7.82
CA ALA A 176 -12.09 -3.43 -8.44
C ALA A 176 -13.46 -3.56 -7.76
N LEU A 177 -14.37 -4.27 -8.40
CA LEU A 177 -15.59 -4.79 -7.80
C LEU A 177 -15.37 -6.21 -7.30
N TYR A 178 -16.03 -6.58 -6.23
CA TYR A 178 -16.00 -7.89 -5.60
C TYR A 178 -17.40 -8.37 -5.28
#